data_f473533ffdfbb9ce926201b7461a9e5a
#
_entry.id   f473533ffdfbb9ce926201b7461a9e5a
#
_cell.length_a   1.000
_cell.length_b   1.000
_cell.length_c   1.000
_cell.angle_alpha   90.00
_cell.angle_beta   90.00
_cell.angle_gamma   90.00
#
_symmetry.space_group_name_H-M   'P 1'
#
loop_
_entity.id
_entity.type
_entity.pdbx_description
1 polymer ?
#
loop_
_entity_poly.entity_id
_entity_poly.type
_entity_poly.pdbx_seq_one_letter_code
_entity_poly.pdbx_strand_id
1 'polypeptide(L)'
;AGEHTYTLREVKGDADNGITYSTAEYTIVTAVTDDGNGRLTVEHKLQGVEEAIFENAYNVTPERSSVTDQITATKSLTGRDMTAGEFSFELVEGEGEDAKVVATGTNAADGTITMSAVTYDKPGEHTYILREVKGAEGNGITYDDKTYTVVTTITDNGMGKLVAKHELKDAKTAEFK
;
A
#
# COMPACT_ATOMS: atom_id res chain seq x y z
N ALA A 1 -50.33 -25.79 -4.12
CA ALA A 1 -50.41 -24.63 -5.01
C ALA A 1 -50.45 -23.36 -4.18
N GLY A 2 -49.93 -22.27 -4.71
CA GLY A 2 -49.84 -20.96 -4.05
C GLY A 2 -48.64 -20.15 -4.51
N GLU A 3 -48.57 -18.91 -4.03
CA GLU A 3 -47.44 -18.00 -4.31
C GLU A 3 -46.51 -17.95 -3.08
N HIS A 4 -45.21 -17.95 -3.33
CA HIS A 4 -44.18 -17.88 -2.32
C HIS A 4 -43.19 -16.81 -2.71
N THR A 5 -42.76 -16.00 -1.76
CA THR A 5 -41.81 -14.90 -1.97
C THR A 5 -40.50 -15.22 -1.24
N TYR A 6 -39.38 -15.05 -1.94
CA TYR A 6 -38.03 -15.24 -1.41
C TYR A 6 -37.17 -14.00 -1.64
N THR A 7 -36.24 -13.77 -0.73
CA THR A 7 -35.20 -12.76 -0.91
C THR A 7 -33.93 -13.42 -1.35
N LEU A 8 -33.38 -12.98 -2.49
CA LEU A 8 -32.06 -13.35 -2.98
C LEU A 8 -31.08 -12.24 -2.60
N ARG A 9 -30.02 -12.59 -1.90
CA ARG A 9 -28.98 -11.66 -1.47
C ARG A 9 -27.63 -12.37 -1.48
N GLU A 10 -26.57 -11.57 -1.61
CA GLU A 10 -25.22 -12.06 -1.44
C GLU A 10 -24.92 -12.36 0.04
N VAL A 11 -24.19 -13.42 0.31
CA VAL A 11 -23.62 -13.70 1.63
C VAL A 11 -22.22 -13.12 1.68
N LYS A 12 -22.00 -12.15 2.57
CA LYS A 12 -20.68 -11.55 2.75
C LYS A 12 -19.69 -12.59 3.23
N GLY A 13 -18.48 -12.56 2.64
CA GLY A 13 -17.33 -13.33 3.11
C GLY A 13 -16.67 -12.71 4.35
N ASP A 14 -15.43 -13.14 4.61
CA ASP A 14 -14.66 -12.63 5.75
C ASP A 14 -14.47 -11.11 5.67
N ALA A 15 -14.44 -10.48 6.84
CA ALA A 15 -14.04 -9.08 6.96
C ALA A 15 -12.54 -8.93 6.62
N ASP A 16 -12.15 -7.71 6.22
CA ASP A 16 -10.75 -7.34 5.98
C ASP A 16 -10.04 -8.09 4.82
N ASN A 17 -10.81 -8.55 3.83
CA ASN A 17 -10.28 -9.16 2.61
C ASN A 17 -10.15 -8.18 1.42
N GLY A 18 -10.35 -6.88 1.65
CA GLY A 18 -10.33 -5.85 0.61
C GLY A 18 -11.59 -5.78 -0.25
N ILE A 19 -12.58 -6.66 -0.03
CA ILE A 19 -13.81 -6.72 -0.83
C ILE A 19 -14.92 -5.93 -0.14
N THR A 20 -15.48 -4.99 -0.87
CA THR A 20 -16.77 -4.38 -0.54
C THR A 20 -17.86 -5.19 -1.24
N TYR A 21 -18.64 -5.94 -0.45
CA TYR A 21 -19.69 -6.81 -0.95
C TYR A 21 -20.94 -6.03 -1.33
N SER A 22 -21.66 -6.52 -2.33
CA SER A 22 -22.94 -5.95 -2.73
C SER A 22 -23.96 -5.97 -1.58
N THR A 23 -24.76 -4.92 -1.49
CA THR A 23 -25.92 -4.83 -0.57
C THR A 23 -27.24 -5.01 -1.30
N ALA A 24 -27.20 -5.36 -2.60
CA ALA A 24 -28.39 -5.57 -3.39
C ALA A 24 -29.21 -6.75 -2.86
N GLU A 25 -30.53 -6.58 -2.83
CA GLU A 25 -31.48 -7.63 -2.52
C GLU A 25 -32.53 -7.68 -3.62
N TYR A 26 -32.88 -8.89 -4.04
CA TYR A 26 -33.85 -9.13 -5.09
C TYR A 26 -34.97 -10.00 -4.56
N THR A 27 -36.21 -9.71 -4.95
CA THR A 27 -37.35 -10.51 -4.61
C THR A 27 -37.64 -11.52 -5.72
N ILE A 28 -37.72 -12.80 -5.36
CA ILE A 28 -38.14 -13.88 -6.25
C ILE A 28 -39.56 -14.27 -5.87
N VAL A 29 -40.46 -14.18 -6.82
CA VAL A 29 -41.82 -14.68 -6.68
C VAL A 29 -41.89 -16.05 -7.37
N THR A 30 -42.34 -17.04 -6.60
CA THR A 30 -42.50 -18.43 -7.05
C THR A 30 -43.97 -18.78 -7.04
N ALA A 31 -44.52 -19.02 -8.22
CA ALA A 31 -45.89 -19.50 -8.38
C ALA A 31 -45.91 -21.03 -8.53
N VAL A 32 -46.64 -21.71 -7.66
CA VAL A 32 -46.90 -23.15 -7.72
C VAL A 32 -48.34 -23.36 -8.12
N THR A 33 -48.54 -23.97 -9.28
CA THR A 33 -49.90 -24.25 -9.82
C THR A 33 -50.13 -25.75 -9.96
N ASP A 34 -51.37 -26.20 -9.74
CA ASP A 34 -51.82 -27.55 -10.01
C ASP A 34 -52.29 -27.64 -11.48
N ASP A 35 -51.79 -28.59 -12.27
CA ASP A 35 -52.16 -28.77 -13.67
C ASP A 35 -53.51 -29.49 -13.84
N GLY A 36 -54.21 -29.82 -12.75
CA GLY A 36 -55.48 -30.53 -12.74
C GLY A 36 -55.37 -32.05 -12.99
N ASN A 37 -54.17 -32.56 -13.18
CA ASN A 37 -53.85 -33.98 -13.43
C ASN A 37 -53.06 -34.61 -12.27
N GLY A 38 -53.01 -33.95 -11.12
CA GLY A 38 -52.30 -34.39 -9.94
C GLY A 38 -50.78 -34.05 -9.98
N ARG A 39 -50.38 -33.07 -10.82
CA ARG A 39 -49.00 -32.62 -10.93
C ARG A 39 -48.92 -31.11 -10.63
N LEU A 40 -47.90 -30.70 -9.88
CA LEU A 40 -47.57 -29.30 -9.64
C LEU A 40 -46.55 -28.79 -10.66
N THR A 41 -46.78 -27.57 -11.14
CA THR A 41 -45.82 -26.79 -11.95
C THR A 41 -45.32 -25.60 -11.15
N VAL A 42 -44.06 -25.23 -11.35
CA VAL A 42 -43.42 -24.15 -10.63
C VAL A 42 -42.84 -23.14 -11.62
N GLU A 43 -43.13 -21.86 -11.42
CA GLU A 43 -42.54 -20.75 -12.15
C GLU A 43 -41.89 -19.79 -11.18
N HIS A 44 -40.63 -19.35 -11.48
CA HIS A 44 -39.88 -18.37 -10.71
C HIS A 44 -39.72 -17.09 -11.52
N LYS A 45 -39.95 -15.93 -10.90
CA LYS A 45 -39.76 -14.63 -11.51
C LYS A 45 -39.08 -13.65 -10.55
N LEU A 46 -38.12 -12.88 -11.06
CA LEU A 46 -37.63 -11.70 -10.35
C LEU A 46 -38.70 -10.61 -10.39
N GLN A 47 -38.96 -9.98 -9.24
CA GLN A 47 -39.94 -8.89 -9.14
C GLN A 47 -39.25 -7.56 -9.50
N GLY A 48 -39.74 -6.92 -10.59
CA GLY A 48 -39.33 -5.56 -10.97
C GLY A 48 -38.00 -5.43 -11.69
N VAL A 49 -37.28 -6.53 -11.91
CA VAL A 49 -36.02 -6.56 -12.67
C VAL A 49 -35.96 -7.79 -13.55
N GLU A 50 -35.16 -7.75 -14.62
CA GLU A 50 -34.96 -8.88 -15.53
C GLU A 50 -33.82 -9.76 -15.03
N GLU A 51 -32.83 -9.20 -14.35
CA GLU A 51 -31.62 -9.88 -13.90
C GLU A 51 -31.24 -9.44 -12.47
N ALA A 52 -30.70 -10.37 -11.69
CA ALA A 52 -30.13 -10.08 -10.37
C ALA A 52 -28.62 -9.95 -10.50
N ILE A 53 -28.09 -8.73 -10.31
CA ILE A 53 -26.67 -8.42 -10.43
C ILE A 53 -26.10 -8.04 -9.07
N PHE A 54 -25.07 -8.74 -8.62
CA PHE A 54 -24.30 -8.41 -7.42
C PHE A 54 -22.91 -7.91 -7.84
N GLU A 55 -22.65 -6.63 -7.59
CA GLU A 55 -21.37 -6.01 -7.91
C GLU A 55 -20.54 -5.86 -6.65
N ASN A 56 -19.33 -6.38 -6.67
CA ASN A 56 -18.35 -6.27 -5.61
C ASN A 56 -17.18 -5.40 -6.07
N ALA A 57 -16.61 -4.62 -5.16
CA ALA A 57 -15.41 -3.83 -5.42
C ALA A 57 -14.26 -4.34 -4.55
N TYR A 58 -13.09 -4.53 -5.17
CA TYR A 58 -11.84 -4.80 -4.46
C TYR A 58 -11.04 -3.53 -4.31
N ASN A 59 -10.62 -3.23 -3.09
CA ASN A 59 -9.85 -2.04 -2.74
C ASN A 59 -8.65 -2.42 -1.87
N VAL A 60 -7.54 -1.73 -2.05
CA VAL A 60 -6.35 -1.89 -1.22
C VAL A 60 -6.19 -0.72 -0.26
N THR A 61 -5.73 -1.02 0.95
CA THR A 61 -5.32 0.00 1.92
C THR A 61 -3.91 0.46 1.58
N PRO A 62 -3.65 1.78 1.48
CA PRO A 62 -2.32 2.31 1.26
C PRO A 62 -1.33 1.82 2.33
N GLU A 63 -0.10 1.54 1.89
CA GLU A 63 1.02 1.22 2.78
C GLU A 63 1.80 2.48 3.12
N ARG A 64 2.18 2.64 4.38
CA ARG A 64 3.04 3.72 4.84
C ARG A 64 4.28 3.16 5.51
N SER A 65 5.42 3.25 4.83
CA SER A 65 6.67 2.62 5.25
C SER A 65 7.87 3.55 5.08
N SER A 66 8.82 3.49 6.01
CA SER A 66 10.13 4.13 5.88
C SER A 66 11.12 3.14 5.27
N VAL A 67 12.00 3.61 4.39
CA VAL A 67 13.08 2.76 3.86
C VAL A 67 13.99 2.25 4.98
N THR A 68 14.20 3.04 6.05
CA THR A 68 15.02 2.66 7.20
C THR A 68 14.35 1.66 8.15
N ASP A 69 13.09 1.26 7.90
CA ASP A 69 12.48 0.14 8.62
C ASP A 69 13.08 -1.22 8.20
N GLN A 70 13.68 -1.29 7.01
CA GLN A 70 14.22 -2.53 6.42
C GLN A 70 15.68 -2.43 5.98
N ILE A 71 16.20 -1.23 5.66
CA ILE A 71 17.60 -1.02 5.34
C ILE A 71 18.33 -0.34 6.49
N THR A 72 19.61 -0.68 6.68
CA THR A 72 20.49 0.01 7.62
C THR A 72 21.16 1.19 6.93
N ALA A 73 21.02 2.38 7.51
CA ALA A 73 21.73 3.59 7.07
C ALA A 73 22.42 4.26 8.27
N THR A 74 23.69 4.63 8.10
CA THR A 74 24.53 5.19 9.18
C THR A 74 25.34 6.38 8.71
N LYS A 75 25.60 7.33 9.62
CA LYS A 75 26.54 8.43 9.50
C LYS A 75 27.67 8.28 10.49
N SER A 76 28.89 8.56 10.09
CA SER A 76 30.02 8.72 10.97
C SER A 76 30.66 10.10 10.79
N LEU A 77 31.21 10.66 11.86
CA LEU A 77 31.95 11.91 11.85
C LEU A 77 33.33 11.66 12.48
N THR A 78 34.39 12.17 11.88
CA THR A 78 35.75 12.11 12.45
C THR A 78 36.12 13.45 13.07
N GLY A 79 36.96 13.40 14.12
CA GLY A 79 37.53 14.60 14.76
C GLY A 79 36.75 15.10 15.98
N ARG A 80 35.47 14.77 16.12
CA ARG A 80 34.64 15.03 17.31
C ARG A 80 33.41 14.13 17.37
N ASP A 81 32.76 14.12 18.49
CA ASP A 81 31.47 13.44 18.65
C ASP A 81 30.39 14.13 17.81
N MET A 82 29.47 13.34 17.30
CA MET A 82 28.32 13.75 16.51
C MET A 82 27.10 13.96 17.42
N THR A 83 26.28 14.95 17.11
CA THR A 83 25.02 15.18 17.82
C THR A 83 23.83 14.69 17.00
N ALA A 84 22.72 14.33 17.67
CA ALA A 84 21.50 13.94 16.99
C ALA A 84 20.92 15.10 16.17
N GLY A 85 20.49 14.83 14.94
CA GLY A 85 19.92 15.82 14.04
C GLY A 85 20.91 16.76 13.38
N GLU A 86 22.22 16.50 13.51
CA GLU A 86 23.27 17.34 12.94
C GLU A 86 23.37 17.23 11.43
N PHE A 87 23.12 16.05 10.88
CA PHE A 87 23.16 15.77 9.45
C PHE A 87 21.76 15.44 8.95
N SER A 88 21.44 15.94 7.76
CA SER A 88 20.16 15.72 7.10
C SER A 88 20.35 14.82 5.88
N PHE A 89 19.33 14.02 5.58
CA PHE A 89 19.32 13.07 4.46
C PHE A 89 18.04 13.24 3.67
N GLU A 90 18.13 12.94 2.38
CA GLU A 90 17.00 12.96 1.46
C GLU A 90 16.87 11.63 0.73
N LEU A 91 15.63 11.21 0.54
CA LEU A 91 15.24 10.17 -0.39
C LEU A 91 14.63 10.86 -1.62
N VAL A 92 15.23 10.68 -2.78
CA VAL A 92 14.88 11.40 -4.00
C VAL A 92 14.39 10.41 -5.05
N GLU A 93 13.24 10.66 -5.64
CA GLU A 93 12.67 9.93 -6.77
C GLU A 93 12.90 10.74 -8.06
N GLY A 94 13.25 10.05 -9.16
CA GLY A 94 13.54 10.70 -10.44
C GLY A 94 14.96 11.29 -10.55
N GLU A 95 15.25 11.86 -11.69
CA GLU A 95 16.56 12.44 -12.02
C GLU A 95 16.41 13.84 -12.64
N GLY A 96 17.48 14.65 -12.57
CA GLY A 96 17.53 15.95 -13.19
C GLY A 96 16.46 16.93 -12.65
N GLU A 97 15.76 17.60 -13.55
CA GLU A 97 14.72 18.59 -13.20
C GLU A 97 13.45 17.93 -12.63
N ASP A 98 13.22 16.65 -12.91
CA ASP A 98 12.11 15.87 -12.40
C ASP A 98 12.39 15.23 -11.03
N ALA A 99 13.58 15.43 -10.49
CA ALA A 99 13.98 14.91 -9.19
C ALA A 99 13.12 15.49 -8.06
N LYS A 100 12.46 14.63 -7.29
CA LYS A 100 11.57 15.01 -6.19
C LYS A 100 12.04 14.39 -4.88
N VAL A 101 12.21 15.19 -3.85
CA VAL A 101 12.41 14.69 -2.48
C VAL A 101 11.09 14.12 -1.98
N VAL A 102 11.06 12.80 -1.69
CA VAL A 102 9.87 12.09 -1.23
C VAL A 102 9.91 11.79 0.27
N ALA A 103 11.10 11.74 0.86
CA ALA A 103 11.29 11.61 2.30
C ALA A 103 12.56 12.34 2.75
N THR A 104 12.59 12.76 4.00
CA THR A 104 13.74 13.35 4.67
C THR A 104 14.06 12.59 5.95
N GLY A 105 15.30 12.68 6.41
CA GLY A 105 15.74 12.04 7.63
C GLY A 105 16.91 12.76 8.28
N THR A 106 17.27 12.31 9.46
CA THR A 106 18.39 12.82 10.25
C THR A 106 19.13 11.67 10.94
N ASN A 107 20.34 11.97 11.44
CA ASN A 107 21.10 11.03 12.27
C ASN A 107 20.70 11.11 13.75
N ALA A 108 20.78 9.99 14.46
CA ALA A 108 20.89 9.93 15.90
C ALA A 108 22.34 10.20 16.34
N ALA A 109 22.60 10.38 17.65
CA ALA A 109 23.95 10.61 18.16
C ALA A 109 24.91 9.43 17.96
N ASP A 110 24.38 8.21 17.85
CA ASP A 110 25.13 6.99 17.56
C ASP A 110 25.41 6.78 16.06
N GLY A 111 24.91 7.69 15.22
CA GLY A 111 25.04 7.66 13.78
C GLY A 111 23.92 6.94 13.02
N THR A 112 22.97 6.32 13.72
CA THR A 112 21.81 5.71 13.05
C THR A 112 21.00 6.77 12.30
N ILE A 113 20.69 6.53 11.02
CA ILE A 113 19.85 7.41 10.21
C ILE A 113 18.44 6.89 10.24
N THR A 114 17.48 7.81 10.47
CA THR A 114 16.05 7.52 10.39
C THR A 114 15.40 8.41 9.34
N MET A 115 14.71 7.80 8.38
CA MET A 115 13.98 8.50 7.32
C MET A 115 12.49 8.57 7.65
N SER A 116 11.82 9.62 7.17
CA SER A 116 10.36 9.69 7.23
C SER A 116 9.72 8.65 6.28
N ALA A 117 8.49 8.23 6.62
CA ALA A 117 7.77 7.24 5.82
C ALA A 117 7.17 7.86 4.54
N VAL A 118 7.17 7.08 3.47
CA VAL A 118 6.47 7.35 2.20
C VAL A 118 5.16 6.58 2.20
N THR A 119 4.13 7.14 1.56
CA THR A 119 2.83 6.48 1.39
C THR A 119 2.70 5.96 -0.04
N TYR A 120 2.31 4.70 -0.17
CA TYR A 120 2.10 3.99 -1.44
C TYR A 120 0.64 3.60 -1.55
N ASP A 121 -0.02 3.95 -2.66
CA ASP A 121 -1.46 3.76 -2.88
C ASP A 121 -1.78 2.64 -3.89
N LYS A 122 -0.76 2.08 -4.53
CA LYS A 122 -0.87 1.01 -5.54
C LYS A 122 0.37 0.15 -5.61
N PRO A 123 0.26 -1.11 -6.08
CA PRO A 123 1.42 -1.94 -6.38
C PRO A 123 2.33 -1.32 -7.44
N GLY A 124 3.62 -1.58 -7.34
CA GLY A 124 4.63 -1.08 -8.28
C GLY A 124 6.04 -1.14 -7.72
N GLU A 125 7.00 -0.73 -8.55
CA GLU A 125 8.39 -0.58 -8.15
C GLU A 125 8.78 0.90 -8.22
N HIS A 126 9.47 1.37 -7.19
CA HIS A 126 10.02 2.71 -7.07
C HIS A 126 11.53 2.62 -6.88
N THR A 127 12.26 3.48 -7.55
CA THR A 127 13.70 3.61 -7.39
C THR A 127 14.03 4.97 -6.83
N TYR A 128 14.75 4.99 -5.72
CA TYR A 128 15.13 6.20 -5.01
C TYR A 128 16.65 6.32 -4.90
N ILE A 129 17.11 7.55 -4.78
CA ILE A 129 18.48 7.88 -4.37
C ILE A 129 18.43 8.40 -2.93
N LEU A 130 19.11 7.69 -2.02
CA LEU A 130 19.38 8.14 -0.66
C LEU A 130 20.71 8.89 -0.66
N ARG A 131 20.71 10.13 -0.18
CA ARG A 131 21.88 11.01 -0.15
C ARG A 131 21.94 11.87 1.11
N GLU A 132 23.14 12.31 1.48
CA GLU A 132 23.35 13.36 2.50
C GLU A 132 23.07 14.74 1.89
N VAL A 133 22.48 15.63 2.67
CA VAL A 133 22.28 17.03 2.32
C VAL A 133 23.49 17.83 2.78
N LYS A 134 24.17 18.52 1.87
CA LYS A 134 25.29 19.38 2.22
C LYS A 134 24.81 20.60 3.01
N GLY A 135 25.41 20.83 4.15
CA GLY A 135 25.18 22.04 4.94
C GLY A 135 25.94 23.26 4.40
N ALA A 136 25.97 24.31 5.20
CA ALA A 136 26.67 25.56 4.83
C ALA A 136 28.18 25.31 4.66
N GLU A 137 28.77 25.95 3.66
CA GLU A 137 30.23 25.97 3.48
C GLU A 137 30.92 26.67 4.64
N GLY A 138 32.17 26.25 4.92
CA GLY A 138 33.02 26.94 5.92
C GLY A 138 32.71 26.56 7.38
N ASN A 139 31.84 25.58 7.65
CA ASN A 139 31.52 25.11 9.00
C ASN A 139 32.54 24.10 9.56
N GLY A 140 33.63 23.80 8.80
CA GLY A 140 34.65 22.85 9.19
C GLY A 140 34.25 21.38 8.98
N ILE A 141 33.12 21.11 8.31
CA ILE A 141 32.62 19.76 8.01
C ILE A 141 32.79 19.48 6.51
N THR A 142 33.34 18.31 6.18
CA THR A 142 33.31 17.77 4.83
C THR A 142 32.13 16.77 4.76
N TYR A 143 31.17 17.07 3.91
CA TYR A 143 29.99 16.23 3.69
C TYR A 143 30.28 15.10 2.71
N ASP A 144 29.62 13.96 2.88
CA ASP A 144 29.78 12.81 1.99
C ASP A 144 29.01 13.04 0.68
N ASP A 145 29.67 12.77 -0.44
CA ASP A 145 29.07 12.82 -1.78
C ASP A 145 28.47 11.48 -2.23
N LYS A 146 28.56 10.44 -1.40
CA LYS A 146 28.00 9.13 -1.73
C LYS A 146 26.49 9.19 -1.87
N THR A 147 26.03 8.38 -2.79
CA THR A 147 24.59 8.09 -2.95
C THR A 147 24.36 6.59 -2.94
N TYR A 148 23.17 6.20 -2.49
CA TYR A 148 22.75 4.81 -2.48
C TYR A 148 21.43 4.67 -3.19
N THR A 149 21.34 3.68 -4.10
CA THR A 149 20.09 3.35 -4.77
C THR A 149 19.27 2.44 -3.89
N VAL A 150 18.07 2.87 -3.57
CA VAL A 150 17.06 2.09 -2.83
C VAL A 150 15.98 1.67 -3.81
N VAL A 151 15.73 0.38 -3.90
CA VAL A 151 14.60 -0.18 -4.66
C VAL A 151 13.50 -0.53 -3.67
N THR A 152 12.31 -0.01 -3.90
CA THR A 152 11.10 -0.30 -3.12
C THR A 152 10.10 -1.03 -4.00
N THR A 153 9.74 -2.24 -3.62
CA THR A 153 8.71 -3.03 -4.28
C THR A 153 7.45 -3.05 -3.44
N ILE A 154 6.36 -2.59 -4.01
CA ILE A 154 5.03 -2.60 -3.38
C ILE A 154 4.20 -3.73 -4.00
N THR A 155 3.72 -4.62 -3.16
CA THR A 155 2.86 -5.75 -3.57
C THR A 155 1.52 -5.71 -2.86
N ASP A 156 0.47 -6.14 -3.56
CA ASP A 156 -0.82 -6.45 -2.93
C ASP A 156 -0.75 -7.87 -2.35
N ASN A 157 -1.10 -8.02 -1.09
CA ASN A 157 -1.12 -9.33 -0.41
C ASN A 157 -2.35 -10.19 -0.77
N GLY A 158 -3.25 -9.70 -1.65
CA GLY A 158 -4.50 -10.37 -2.02
C GLY A 158 -5.60 -10.30 -0.96
N MET A 159 -5.38 -9.56 0.12
CA MET A 159 -6.32 -9.36 1.23
C MET A 159 -6.61 -7.87 1.49
N GLY A 160 -6.50 -7.03 0.45
CA GLY A 160 -6.77 -5.61 0.53
C GLY A 160 -5.69 -4.78 1.24
N LYS A 161 -4.46 -5.29 1.35
CA LYS A 161 -3.34 -4.55 1.97
C LYS A 161 -2.13 -4.53 1.05
N LEU A 162 -1.52 -3.37 0.91
CA LEU A 162 -0.21 -3.24 0.29
C LEU A 162 0.89 -3.57 1.29
N VAL A 163 1.99 -4.11 0.79
CA VAL A 163 3.20 -4.44 1.56
C VAL A 163 4.41 -3.86 0.84
N ALA A 164 5.23 -3.10 1.55
CA ALA A 164 6.47 -2.53 1.05
C ALA A 164 7.67 -3.42 1.39
N LYS A 165 8.55 -3.61 0.40
CA LYS A 165 9.88 -4.20 0.57
C LYS A 165 10.92 -3.18 0.10
N HIS A 166 11.89 -2.84 0.96
CA HIS A 166 12.96 -1.90 0.66
C HIS A 166 14.31 -2.62 0.62
N GLU A 167 15.09 -2.40 -0.42
CA GLU A 167 16.41 -3.01 -0.58
C GLU A 167 17.41 -2.00 -1.14
N LEU A 168 18.66 -2.04 -0.66
CA LEU A 168 19.77 -1.36 -1.32
C LEU A 168 20.22 -2.17 -2.53
N LYS A 169 20.40 -1.52 -3.70
CA LYS A 169 20.72 -2.21 -4.95
C LYS A 169 22.12 -2.84 -4.93
N ASP A 170 23.13 -2.09 -4.52
CA ASP A 170 24.55 -2.50 -4.67
C ASP A 170 25.32 -2.45 -3.34
N ALA A 171 24.61 -2.42 -2.21
CA ALA A 171 25.19 -2.37 -0.87
C ALA A 171 24.34 -3.16 0.13
N LYS A 172 24.95 -3.55 1.26
CA LYS A 172 24.24 -4.14 2.39
C LYS A 172 23.78 -3.08 3.39
N THR A 173 24.55 -2.01 3.48
CA THR A 173 24.33 -0.87 4.37
C THR A 173 24.64 0.43 3.63
N ALA A 174 23.93 1.51 3.93
CA ALA A 174 24.23 2.85 3.46
C ALA A 174 25.13 3.55 4.50
N GLU A 175 26.42 3.74 4.19
CA GLU A 175 27.39 4.31 5.12
C GLU A 175 27.90 5.66 4.60
N PHE A 176 27.56 6.74 5.29
CA PHE A 176 28.00 8.11 5.05
C PHE A 176 29.13 8.49 6.03
N LYS A 177 30.18 9.16 5.55
CA LYS A 177 31.38 9.49 6.33
C LYS A 177 31.66 10.98 6.30
#